data_4322fe68b54afd1e8e6c5419ac8e3b36
#
_entry.id   4322fe68b54afd1e8e6c5419ac8e3b36
#
_cell.length_a   1.000
_cell.length_b   1.000
_cell.length_c   1.000
_cell.angle_alpha   90.00
_cell.angle_beta   90.00
_cell.angle_gamma   90.00
#
_symmetry.space_group_name_H-M   'P 1'
#
loop_
_entity.id
_entity.type
_entity.pdbx_description
1 polymer ?
#
loop_
_entity_poly.entity_id
_entity_poly.type
_entity_poly.pdbx_seq_one_letter_code
_entity_poly.pdbx_strand_id
1 'polypeptide(L)'
;MDCKIEIIPRLLHFKQPAGTSRGVYTTRKVWYLHLTSPDYPGRTGIGECAPLPALSCDDLPDYENILAGACRRLEQCGGELDTDVLRDYPSILFGLETAFRHLLTGSWALYDTDFSQGKAGFPIKGLI
;
A
#
# COMPACT_ATOMS: atom_id res chain seq x y z
N MET A 1 -4.86 19.69 -4.29
CA MET A 1 -3.72 19.60 -3.35
C MET A 1 -2.47 19.17 -4.09
N ASP A 2 -1.42 19.95 -4.02
CA ASP A 2 -0.14 19.53 -4.56
C ASP A 2 0.41 18.37 -3.72
N CYS A 3 0.88 17.33 -4.40
CA CYS A 3 1.46 16.18 -3.73
C CYS A 3 2.61 15.60 -4.54
N LYS A 4 3.46 14.87 -3.85
CA LYS A 4 4.60 14.16 -4.41
C LYS A 4 4.66 12.76 -3.84
N ILE A 5 4.89 11.78 -4.71
CA ILE A 5 4.91 10.36 -4.32
C ILE A 5 6.27 9.78 -4.68
N GLU A 6 6.95 9.27 -3.67
CA GLU A 6 8.16 8.48 -3.82
C GLU A 6 7.82 7.00 -3.72
N ILE A 7 8.27 6.21 -4.67
CA ILE A 7 8.07 4.75 -4.71
C ILE A 7 9.33 4.08 -4.20
N ILE A 8 9.20 3.25 -3.17
CA ILE A 8 10.31 2.54 -2.54
C ILE A 8 10.06 1.05 -2.64
N PRO A 9 10.69 0.35 -3.61
CA PRO A 9 10.57 -1.10 -3.68
C PRO A 9 11.35 -1.77 -2.55
N ARG A 10 10.79 -2.86 -2.03
CA ARG A 10 11.41 -3.69 -0.98
C ARG A 10 11.20 -5.16 -1.26
N LEU A 11 12.23 -5.95 -1.04
CA LEU A 11 12.14 -7.41 -1.03
C LEU A 11 12.21 -7.88 0.42
N LEU A 12 11.08 -8.37 0.93
CA LEU A 12 10.98 -8.93 2.27
C LEU A 12 11.34 -10.42 2.23
N HIS A 13 12.14 -10.86 3.19
CA HIS A 13 12.52 -12.27 3.33
C HIS A 13 11.78 -12.89 4.51
N PHE A 14 11.06 -13.97 4.27
CA PHE A 14 10.38 -14.69 5.34
C PHE A 14 11.40 -15.39 6.23
N LYS A 15 11.13 -15.40 7.53
CA LYS A 15 11.94 -16.16 8.49
C LYS A 15 11.80 -17.66 8.27
N GLN A 16 10.63 -18.09 7.80
CA GLN A 16 10.32 -19.47 7.44
C GLN A 16 9.50 -19.46 6.16
N PRO A 17 9.67 -20.47 5.29
CA PRO A 17 8.85 -20.58 4.10
C PRO A 17 7.36 -20.61 4.44
N ALA A 18 6.55 -19.87 3.68
CA ALA A 18 5.09 -19.85 3.84
C ALA A 18 4.46 -20.73 2.77
N GLY A 19 3.94 -21.87 3.19
CA GLY A 19 3.25 -22.81 2.30
C GLY A 19 1.79 -22.45 2.13
N THR A 20 1.31 -22.46 0.90
CA THR A 20 -0.11 -22.27 0.54
C THR A 20 -0.51 -23.32 -0.49
N SER A 21 -1.80 -23.42 -0.80
CA SER A 21 -2.29 -24.29 -1.87
C SER A 21 -1.74 -23.90 -3.25
N ARG A 22 -1.21 -22.68 -3.40
CA ARG A 22 -0.65 -22.13 -4.64
C ARG A 22 0.86 -22.29 -4.74
N GLY A 23 1.54 -22.71 -3.67
CA GLY A 23 2.98 -22.88 -3.62
C GLY A 23 3.61 -22.39 -2.34
N VAL A 24 4.93 -22.32 -2.35
CA VAL A 24 5.72 -21.90 -1.18
C VAL A 24 6.37 -20.55 -1.48
N TYR A 25 6.17 -19.59 -0.57
CA TYR A 25 6.78 -18.28 -0.66
C TYR A 25 7.92 -18.16 0.35
N THR A 26 9.07 -17.69 -0.11
CA THR A 26 10.25 -17.41 0.74
C THR A 26 10.55 -15.92 0.80
N THR A 27 10.04 -15.15 -0.17
CA THR A 27 10.20 -13.71 -0.26
C THR A 27 8.88 -13.06 -0.65
N ARG A 28 8.75 -11.78 -0.36
CA ARG A 28 7.64 -10.96 -0.82
C ARG A 28 8.16 -9.61 -1.30
N LYS A 29 7.88 -9.26 -2.55
CA LYS A 29 8.18 -7.94 -3.07
C LYS A 29 7.01 -7.01 -2.81
N VAL A 30 7.31 -5.84 -2.24
CA VAL A 30 6.33 -4.80 -1.95
C VAL A 30 6.86 -3.45 -2.45
N TRP A 31 5.98 -2.50 -2.68
CA TRP A 31 6.32 -1.13 -3.02
C TRP A 31 5.68 -0.22 -2.00
N TYR A 32 6.52 0.47 -1.21
CA TYR A 32 6.02 1.50 -0.31
C TYR A 32 5.86 2.81 -1.06
N LEU A 33 4.82 3.55 -0.71
CA LEU A 33 4.55 4.88 -1.24
C LEU A 33 4.74 5.88 -0.11
N HIS A 34 5.60 6.87 -0.32
CA HIS A 34 5.77 8.01 0.57
C HIS A 34 5.15 9.23 -0.08
N LEU A 35 4.03 9.66 0.47
CA LEU A 35 3.25 10.79 -0.03
C LEU A 35 3.50 12.01 0.84
N THR A 36 3.92 13.10 0.21
CA THR A 36 4.14 14.38 0.88
C THR A 36 3.36 15.48 0.17
N SER A 37 3.03 16.53 0.92
CA SER A 37 2.36 17.72 0.39
C SER A 37 2.78 18.95 1.19
N PRO A 38 2.94 20.11 0.50
CA PRO A 38 3.16 21.37 1.21
C PRO A 38 2.03 21.74 2.18
N ASP A 39 0.81 21.26 1.94
CA ASP A 39 -0.36 21.51 2.80
C ASP A 39 -0.27 20.79 4.14
N TYR A 40 0.60 19.79 4.25
CA TYR A 40 0.83 19.00 5.47
C TYR A 40 2.33 18.93 5.76
N PRO A 41 2.97 20.07 6.11
CA PRO A 41 4.42 20.11 6.33
C PRO A 41 4.84 19.20 7.49
N GLY A 42 5.96 18.51 7.30
CA GLY A 42 6.50 17.59 8.30
C GLY A 42 5.77 16.25 8.41
N ARG A 43 4.77 15.99 7.56
CA ARG A 43 4.02 14.74 7.52
C ARG A 43 4.33 13.94 6.27
N THR A 44 4.43 12.63 6.41
CA THR A 44 4.54 11.71 5.29
C THR A 44 3.43 10.66 5.40
N GLY A 45 2.59 10.58 4.38
CA GLY A 45 1.63 9.50 4.26
C GLY A 45 2.29 8.26 3.68
N ILE A 46 2.10 7.12 4.30
CA ILE A 46 2.72 5.85 3.88
C ILE A 46 1.63 4.87 3.45
N GLY A 47 1.80 4.31 2.27
CA GLY A 47 1.00 3.21 1.76
C GLY A 47 1.87 2.06 1.31
N GLU A 48 1.28 0.90 1.14
CA GLU A 48 1.96 -0.29 0.65
C GLU A 48 1.18 -0.89 -0.51
N CYS A 49 1.88 -1.17 -1.60
CA CYS A 49 1.35 -1.91 -2.74
C CYS A 49 2.01 -3.28 -2.75
N ALA A 50 1.21 -4.33 -2.51
CA ALA A 50 1.75 -5.67 -2.29
C ALA A 50 0.93 -6.74 -3.03
N PRO A 51 0.92 -6.73 -4.38
CA PRO A 51 0.27 -7.80 -5.12
C PRO A 51 0.95 -9.13 -4.83
N LEU A 52 0.18 -10.17 -4.57
CA LEU A 52 0.72 -11.49 -4.29
C LEU A 52 1.04 -12.20 -5.60
N PRO A 53 2.29 -12.63 -5.80
CA PRO A 53 2.68 -13.30 -7.05
C PRO A 53 1.83 -14.53 -7.33
N ALA A 54 1.42 -14.68 -8.58
CA ALA A 54 0.62 -15.78 -9.11
C ALA A 54 -0.79 -15.91 -8.49
N LEU A 55 -1.25 -14.90 -7.73
CA LEU A 55 -2.57 -14.90 -7.12
C LEU A 55 -3.34 -13.62 -7.36
N SER A 56 -2.75 -12.46 -7.08
CA SER A 56 -3.44 -11.18 -7.25
C SER A 56 -3.73 -10.88 -8.72
N CYS A 57 -4.91 -10.35 -9.00
CA CYS A 57 -5.32 -10.03 -10.38
C CYS A 57 -4.44 -8.96 -11.03
N ASP A 58 -3.78 -8.14 -10.23
CA ASP A 58 -2.87 -7.09 -10.68
C ASP A 58 -1.38 -7.44 -10.52
N ASP A 59 -1.06 -8.72 -10.30
CA ASP A 59 0.31 -9.23 -10.42
C ASP A 59 0.70 -9.32 -11.89
N LEU A 60 1.18 -8.21 -12.44
CA LEU A 60 1.46 -8.04 -13.87
C LEU A 60 2.95 -7.85 -14.11
N PRO A 61 3.48 -8.29 -15.28
CA PRO A 61 4.92 -8.16 -15.57
C PRO A 61 5.42 -6.72 -15.56
N ASP A 62 4.59 -5.76 -15.94
CA ASP A 62 4.91 -4.33 -16.01
C ASP A 62 4.36 -3.53 -14.82
N TYR A 63 4.15 -4.19 -13.68
CA TYR A 63 3.55 -3.60 -12.49
C TYR A 63 4.24 -2.30 -12.05
N GLU A 64 5.57 -2.27 -12.03
CA GLU A 64 6.31 -1.07 -11.62
C GLU A 64 6.02 0.14 -12.52
N ASN A 65 5.90 -0.09 -13.83
CA ASN A 65 5.57 0.98 -14.79
C ASN A 65 4.13 1.45 -14.60
N ILE A 66 3.21 0.54 -14.34
CA ILE A 66 1.81 0.87 -14.06
C ILE A 66 1.71 1.70 -12.78
N LEU A 67 2.38 1.27 -11.73
CA LEU A 67 2.42 1.98 -10.46
C LEU A 67 3.02 3.38 -10.61
N ALA A 68 4.15 3.50 -11.29
CA ALA A 68 4.79 4.79 -11.55
C ALA A 68 3.87 5.71 -12.34
N GLY A 69 3.20 5.19 -13.37
CA GLY A 69 2.22 5.96 -14.14
C GLY A 69 1.05 6.46 -13.30
N ALA A 70 0.50 5.61 -12.44
CA ALA A 70 -0.58 5.97 -11.54
C ALA A 70 -0.16 7.09 -10.57
N CYS A 71 1.04 6.99 -10.00
CA CYS A 71 1.58 8.01 -9.11
C CYS A 71 1.78 9.35 -9.82
N ARG A 72 2.37 9.34 -11.02
CA ARG A 72 2.57 10.58 -11.81
C ARG A 72 1.25 11.22 -12.19
N ARG A 73 0.28 10.42 -12.61
CA ARG A 73 -1.04 10.92 -12.94
C ARG A 73 -1.71 11.59 -11.73
N LEU A 74 -1.60 10.97 -10.57
CA LEU A 74 -2.17 11.52 -9.34
C LEU A 74 -1.53 12.86 -8.98
N GLU A 75 -0.22 12.99 -9.09
CA GLU A 75 0.49 14.25 -8.88
C GLU A 75 0.01 15.33 -9.86
N GLN A 76 -0.17 14.99 -11.14
CA GLN A 76 -0.61 15.90 -12.18
C GLN A 76 -2.06 16.34 -12.01
N CYS A 77 -2.91 15.50 -11.43
CA CYS A 77 -4.32 15.78 -11.17
C CYS A 77 -4.56 16.45 -9.82
N GLY A 78 -3.53 16.98 -9.16
CA GLY A 78 -3.69 17.65 -7.87
C GLY A 78 -4.10 16.75 -6.73
N GLY A 79 -3.74 15.47 -6.78
CA GLY A 79 -4.02 14.50 -5.73
C GLY A 79 -5.43 13.92 -5.76
N GLU A 80 -6.14 14.07 -6.86
CA GLU A 80 -7.48 13.51 -7.01
C GLU A 80 -7.42 12.06 -7.49
N LEU A 81 -7.88 11.14 -6.65
CA LEU A 81 -7.86 9.71 -6.90
C LEU A 81 -9.03 9.29 -7.80
N ASP A 82 -8.70 8.70 -8.96
CA ASP A 82 -9.70 8.13 -9.86
C ASP A 82 -9.86 6.63 -9.57
N THR A 83 -10.85 6.30 -8.75
CA THR A 83 -11.09 4.92 -8.33
C THR A 83 -11.58 4.04 -9.47
N ASP A 84 -12.23 4.60 -10.48
CA ASP A 84 -12.67 3.83 -11.64
C ASP A 84 -11.50 3.38 -12.50
N VAL A 85 -10.54 4.25 -12.73
CA VAL A 85 -9.31 3.92 -13.48
C VAL A 85 -8.47 2.87 -12.74
N LEU A 86 -8.44 2.94 -11.40
CA LEU A 86 -7.63 2.04 -10.57
C LEU A 86 -8.36 0.77 -10.14
N ARG A 87 -9.59 0.57 -10.58
CA ARG A 87 -10.39 -0.62 -10.22
C ARG A 87 -9.70 -1.92 -10.57
N ASP A 88 -9.01 -1.96 -11.71
CA ASP A 88 -8.30 -3.16 -12.18
C ASP A 88 -6.95 -3.37 -11.49
N TYR A 89 -6.55 -2.43 -10.63
CA TYR A 89 -5.28 -2.46 -9.90
C TYR A 89 -5.51 -2.27 -8.39
N PRO A 90 -6.15 -3.24 -7.72
CA PRO A 90 -6.58 -3.06 -6.33
C PRO A 90 -5.41 -2.85 -5.35
N SER A 91 -4.24 -3.42 -5.59
CA SER A 91 -3.08 -3.19 -4.71
C SER A 91 -2.55 -1.76 -4.83
N ILE A 92 -2.61 -1.16 -6.03
CA ILE A 92 -2.24 0.23 -6.26
C ILE A 92 -3.25 1.16 -5.62
N LEU A 93 -4.54 0.90 -5.82
CA LEU A 93 -5.62 1.68 -5.21
C LEU A 93 -5.50 1.67 -3.69
N PHE A 94 -5.30 0.49 -3.08
CA PHE A 94 -5.12 0.36 -1.64
C PHE A 94 -3.91 1.17 -1.14
N GLY A 95 -2.78 1.05 -1.82
CA GLY A 95 -1.56 1.77 -1.44
C GLY A 95 -1.75 3.29 -1.49
N LEU A 96 -2.39 3.79 -2.54
CA LEU A 96 -2.66 5.23 -2.69
C LEU A 96 -3.68 5.74 -1.67
N GLU A 97 -4.80 5.02 -1.49
CA GLU A 97 -5.83 5.42 -0.51
C GLU A 97 -5.27 5.44 0.91
N THR A 98 -4.49 4.44 1.30
CA THR A 98 -3.90 4.37 2.64
C THR A 98 -2.86 5.46 2.85
N ALA A 99 -2.03 5.76 1.85
CA ALA A 99 -1.06 6.85 1.93
C ALA A 99 -1.77 8.20 2.11
N PHE A 100 -2.83 8.47 1.34
CA PHE A 100 -3.61 9.70 1.50
C PHE A 100 -4.25 9.80 2.86
N ARG A 101 -4.91 8.73 3.32
CA ARG A 101 -5.53 8.73 4.62
C ARG A 101 -4.51 8.99 5.73
N HIS A 102 -3.36 8.33 5.66
CA HIS A 102 -2.29 8.54 6.64
C HIS A 102 -1.79 10.00 6.63
N LEU A 103 -1.62 10.58 5.45
CA LEU A 103 -1.22 11.98 5.32
C LEU A 103 -2.26 12.93 5.93
N LEU A 104 -3.53 12.76 5.58
CA LEU A 104 -4.61 13.66 5.98
C LEU A 104 -4.90 13.58 7.48
N THR A 105 -4.86 12.40 8.07
CA THR A 105 -5.23 12.18 9.47
C THR A 105 -4.03 12.16 10.43
N GLY A 106 -2.83 11.89 9.92
CA GLY A 106 -1.64 11.66 10.74
C GLY A 106 -1.67 10.34 11.50
N SER A 107 -2.57 9.43 11.17
CA SER A 107 -2.76 8.15 11.86
C SER A 107 -3.13 7.05 10.88
N TRP A 108 -2.75 5.81 11.18
CA TRP A 108 -3.23 4.63 10.47
C TRP A 108 -4.54 4.07 11.02
N ALA A 109 -4.99 4.55 12.18
CA ALA A 109 -6.23 4.08 12.77
C ALA A 109 -7.44 4.54 11.96
N LEU A 110 -8.30 3.59 11.57
CA LEU A 110 -9.59 3.87 10.94
C LEU A 110 -10.64 4.25 11.98
N TYR A 111 -10.56 3.62 13.15
CA TYR A 111 -11.50 3.79 14.25
C TYR A 111 -10.73 3.98 15.54
N ASP A 112 -11.28 4.78 16.43
CA ASP A 112 -10.74 4.97 17.77
C ASP A 112 -11.33 3.90 18.69
N THR A 113 -10.57 2.82 18.90
CA THR A 113 -10.97 1.65 19.70
C THR A 113 -9.83 1.24 20.62
N ASP A 114 -10.12 0.37 21.59
CA ASP A 114 -9.08 -0.20 22.44
C ASP A 114 -8.03 -0.96 21.63
N PHE A 115 -8.46 -1.64 20.58
CA PHE A 115 -7.55 -2.32 19.67
C PHE A 115 -6.62 -1.34 18.93
N SER A 116 -7.16 -0.28 18.35
CA SER A 116 -6.35 0.71 17.61
C SER A 116 -5.40 1.51 18.51
N GLN A 117 -5.71 1.60 19.81
CA GLN A 117 -4.87 2.24 20.82
C GLN A 117 -3.84 1.29 21.45
N GLY A 118 -3.82 0.03 21.04
CA GLY A 118 -2.92 -0.98 21.58
C GLY A 118 -3.31 -1.52 22.97
N LYS A 119 -4.54 -1.26 23.43
CA LYS A 119 -5.05 -1.70 24.73
C LYS A 119 -5.67 -3.09 24.70
N ALA A 120 -6.06 -3.58 23.54
CA ALA A 120 -6.65 -4.89 23.34
C ALA A 120 -6.08 -5.54 22.09
N GLY A 121 -6.04 -6.84 22.06
CA GLY A 121 -5.65 -7.63 20.90
C GLY A 121 -6.78 -8.52 20.42
N PHE A 122 -6.53 -9.24 19.34
CA PHE A 122 -7.40 -10.32 18.89
C PHE A 122 -6.56 -11.52 18.45
N PRO A 123 -7.09 -12.74 18.52
CA PRO A 123 -6.36 -13.94 18.13
C PRO A 123 -6.05 -13.92 16.61
N ILE A 124 -4.84 -14.32 16.26
CA ILE A 124 -4.43 -14.49 14.86
C ILE A 124 -4.14 -15.97 14.64
N LYS A 125 -4.75 -16.53 13.59
CA LYS A 125 -4.46 -17.89 13.16
C LYS A 125 -3.13 -17.92 12.40
N GLY A 126 -2.24 -18.81 12.80
CA GLY A 126 -0.98 -19.03 12.09
C GLY A 126 -1.17 -19.84 10.81
N LEU A 127 -0.15 -19.83 9.97
CA LEU A 127 -0.06 -20.72 8.81
C LEU A 127 0.20 -22.17 9.28
N ILE A 128 -0.47 -23.12 8.65
CA ILE A 128 -0.32 -24.54 8.93
C ILE A 128 0.65 -25.15 7.95
#